data_4000d67245acb879f50c71930c4d5093
#
_entry.id   4000d67245acb879f50c71930c4d5093
#
_cell.length_a   1.000
_cell.length_b   1.000
_cell.length_c   1.000
_cell.angle_alpha   90.00
_cell.angle_beta   90.00
_cell.angle_gamma   90.00
#
_symmetry.space_group_name_H-M   'P 1'
#
loop_
_entity.id
_entity.type
_entity.pdbx_description
1 polymer ?
#
loop_
_entity_poly.entity_id
_entity_poly.type
_entity_poly.pdbx_seq_one_letter_code
_entity_poly.pdbx_strand_id
1 'polypeptide(L)'
;MSFPKEHELYNNSVSQPAHAINHVNAGIWEFNITTHEVKWSDSFYRILGYEPGEIECSNNSFFDNLLYHEDKKVFLKGIYDRGVNNIAPVQIRLLTKKGGYQWFENTSKRNEEDHVLYGSLVNINKYKLIELNAAHKDFLLKESARIAKIASWDLEVSSMNLSISKDGFDIFELNNTVKLSFEEAMSFFEASHQSIANNAIDNIIKLSQSFDLELPFKTSKGRSTWIRFKGSPVIDNYGKCISVRGIFQDIEVIKKKEVALQKALTLSNDQNKRLQNFAYIVSHNLRSHTGNLKFMVNLFAETTSKIERDEVFEHIKSISDGLNTTVEHLEEVVKIQAEITKDRKIIEFEPLFKSIVGTLANNVNETNAVIESDFSKSPQINYIPAYLESILQNMLTNSIKYRHPDRAPHIKCYTFNKNKHIYLIFEDNGMGIDLAKYGDAVFGMYKTFHNNSDAKGIGLFITRNQIESLGGTIKIESIVNVGTKFTIRLT
;
A
#
# COMPACT_ATOMS: atom_id res chain seq x y z
N MET A 1 20.87 83.48 52.26
CA MET A 1 21.01 82.46 51.28
C MET A 1 20.22 82.91 50.09
N SER A 2 20.91 83.42 49.10
CA SER A 2 20.36 84.02 47.88
C SER A 2 20.20 82.95 46.79
N PHE A 3 19.01 82.86 46.22
CA PHE A 3 18.71 82.01 45.04
C PHE A 3 19.36 82.62 43.79
N PRO A 4 20.00 81.85 42.92
CA PRO A 4 20.49 82.36 41.67
C PRO A 4 19.41 82.56 40.63
N LYS A 5 19.56 83.61 39.81
CA LYS A 5 18.60 84.12 38.83
C LYS A 5 18.29 83.14 37.69
N GLU A 6 17.03 83.08 37.30
CA GLU A 6 16.40 82.23 36.24
C GLU A 6 16.89 82.43 34.82
N HIS A 7 17.99 83.07 34.53
CA HIS A 7 18.39 83.45 33.18
C HIS A 7 19.51 82.56 32.55
N GLU A 8 20.03 81.58 33.29
CA GLU A 8 21.07 80.65 32.75
C GLU A 8 20.60 79.25 32.40
N LEU A 9 19.30 78.93 32.57
CA LEU A 9 18.74 77.62 32.33
C LEU A 9 18.18 77.42 30.91
N TYR A 10 18.15 78.44 30.07
CA TYR A 10 17.52 78.38 28.73
C TYR A 10 18.45 78.06 27.57
N ASN A 11 19.77 78.05 27.74
CA ASN A 11 20.74 77.84 26.64
C ASN A 11 21.37 76.45 26.58
N ASN A 12 20.98 75.51 27.46
CA ASN A 12 21.49 74.13 27.44
C ASN A 12 20.50 73.06 27.00
N SER A 13 19.31 73.44 26.50
CA SER A 13 18.24 72.50 26.18
C SER A 13 18.15 72.05 24.73
N VAL A 14 19.07 72.44 23.88
CA VAL A 14 19.04 72.02 22.43
C VAL A 14 19.95 70.84 22.13
N SER A 15 20.82 70.42 23.03
CA SER A 15 21.76 69.27 22.79
C SER A 15 21.31 67.94 23.41
N GLN A 16 20.29 67.89 24.22
CA GLN A 16 19.81 66.66 24.88
C GLN A 16 18.98 65.70 23.98
N PRO A 17 18.16 66.18 23.00
CA PRO A 17 17.47 65.25 22.10
C PRO A 17 18.36 64.39 21.22
N ALA A 18 19.50 64.92 20.78
CA ALA A 18 20.39 64.22 19.89
C ALA A 18 21.11 63.01 20.52
N HIS A 19 21.44 63.11 21.82
CA HIS A 19 22.07 61.97 22.52
C HIS A 19 21.07 60.85 22.87
N ALA A 20 19.81 61.17 23.17
CA ALA A 20 18.76 60.15 23.41
C ALA A 20 18.41 59.37 22.15
N ILE A 21 18.44 59.99 20.99
CA ILE A 21 18.15 59.36 19.67
C ILE A 21 19.24 58.36 19.26
N ASN A 22 20.50 58.57 19.64
CA ASN A 22 21.60 57.66 19.33
C ASN A 22 21.53 56.27 20.04
N HIS A 23 20.71 56.14 21.08
CA HIS A 23 20.47 54.87 21.77
C HIS A 23 19.23 54.12 21.25
N VAL A 24 18.41 54.74 20.42
CA VAL A 24 17.27 54.07 19.75
C VAL A 24 17.83 53.38 18.51
N ASN A 25 17.60 52.07 18.38
CA ASN A 25 18.03 51.26 17.22
C ASN A 25 17.18 51.57 15.97
N ALA A 26 17.04 52.86 15.67
CA ALA A 26 16.26 53.42 14.57
C ALA A 26 17.06 54.46 13.81
N GLY A 27 17.03 54.40 12.48
CA GLY A 27 17.57 55.44 11.59
C GLY A 27 16.54 56.53 11.40
N ILE A 28 16.96 57.81 11.64
CA ILE A 28 16.10 58.97 11.41
C ILE A 28 16.46 59.59 10.06
N TRP A 29 15.43 60.04 9.36
CA TRP A 29 15.59 60.73 8.10
C TRP A 29 14.62 61.93 8.01
N GLU A 30 15.04 62.95 7.26
CA GLU A 30 14.26 64.15 6.96
C GLU A 30 14.24 64.36 5.45
N PHE A 31 13.10 64.76 4.91
CA PHE A 31 12.95 65.11 3.49
C PHE A 31 12.19 66.42 3.37
N ASN A 32 12.86 67.43 2.82
CA ASN A 32 12.24 68.73 2.51
C ASN A 32 11.50 68.61 1.17
N ILE A 33 10.18 68.79 1.16
CA ILE A 33 9.32 68.66 0.00
C ILE A 33 9.58 69.74 -1.03
N THR A 34 10.00 70.95 -0.59
CA THR A 34 10.21 72.14 -1.41
C THR A 34 11.61 72.14 -2.05
N THR A 35 12.63 71.86 -1.28
CA THR A 35 14.04 71.87 -1.79
C THR A 35 14.50 70.52 -2.30
N HIS A 36 13.74 69.43 -2.04
CA HIS A 36 14.09 68.04 -2.35
C HIS A 36 15.35 67.54 -1.62
N GLU A 37 15.78 68.23 -0.57
CA GLU A 37 16.93 67.86 0.26
C GLU A 37 16.54 66.71 1.20
N VAL A 38 17.47 65.75 1.31
CA VAL A 38 17.38 64.58 2.22
C VAL A 38 18.46 64.71 3.29
N LYS A 39 18.14 64.37 4.51
CA LYS A 39 19.13 64.23 5.58
C LYS A 39 18.95 62.92 6.28
N TRP A 40 20.03 62.18 6.51
CA TRP A 40 20.07 60.95 7.23
C TRP A 40 20.91 61.10 8.50
N SER A 41 20.39 60.58 9.61
CA SER A 41 21.14 60.52 10.86
C SER A 41 22.29 59.48 10.76
N ASP A 42 23.29 59.56 11.62
CA ASP A 42 24.33 58.55 11.75
C ASP A 42 23.76 57.16 12.00
N SER A 43 22.65 57.07 12.78
CA SER A 43 21.97 55.81 13.04
C SER A 43 21.32 55.23 11.78
N PHE A 44 20.85 56.03 10.83
CA PHE A 44 20.34 55.56 9.54
C PHE A 44 21.38 54.78 8.74
N TYR A 45 22.62 55.31 8.67
CA TYR A 45 23.72 54.60 8.02
C TYR A 45 24.05 53.29 8.75
N ARG A 46 24.15 53.33 10.09
CA ARG A 46 24.54 52.17 10.91
C ARG A 46 23.56 51.04 10.83
N ILE A 47 22.25 51.29 10.80
CA ILE A 47 21.27 50.20 10.68
C ILE A 47 21.28 49.49 9.34
N LEU A 48 21.79 50.17 8.30
CA LEU A 48 22.06 49.60 6.99
C LEU A 48 23.46 48.96 6.91
N GLY A 49 24.29 49.14 7.94
CA GLY A 49 25.65 48.61 8.03
C GLY A 49 26.73 49.49 7.40
N TYR A 50 26.43 50.75 7.06
CA TYR A 50 27.37 51.73 6.51
C TYR A 50 27.90 52.67 7.62
N GLU A 51 29.08 53.21 7.39
CA GLU A 51 29.58 54.34 8.17
C GLU A 51 28.92 55.66 7.70
N PRO A 52 28.74 56.66 8.59
CA PRO A 52 28.18 57.94 8.21
C PRO A 52 28.96 58.60 7.04
N GLY A 53 28.24 58.92 5.96
CA GLY A 53 28.80 59.50 4.76
C GLY A 53 29.45 58.52 3.77
N GLU A 54 29.45 57.22 4.03
CA GLU A 54 29.99 56.19 3.14
C GLU A 54 29.15 56.01 1.87
N ILE A 55 27.87 56.27 1.94
CA ILE A 55 26.94 56.33 0.80
C ILE A 55 26.36 57.74 0.71
N GLU A 56 26.08 58.19 -0.51
CA GLU A 56 25.50 59.50 -0.75
C GLU A 56 24.09 59.63 -0.14
N CYS A 57 23.88 60.70 0.63
CA CYS A 57 22.57 61.04 1.17
C CYS A 57 21.76 61.77 0.10
N SER A 58 21.06 61.00 -0.76
CA SER A 58 20.23 61.55 -1.83
C SER A 58 19.02 60.68 -2.10
N ASN A 59 17.95 61.26 -2.68
CA ASN A 59 16.79 60.53 -3.13
C ASN A 59 17.15 59.45 -4.16
N ASN A 60 18.07 59.76 -5.08
CA ASN A 60 18.49 58.79 -6.08
C ASN A 60 19.22 57.61 -5.42
N SER A 61 20.12 57.87 -4.46
CA SER A 61 20.78 56.81 -3.72
C SER A 61 19.79 55.91 -2.98
N PHE A 62 18.75 56.49 -2.35
CA PHE A 62 17.74 55.73 -1.67
C PHE A 62 16.89 54.89 -2.61
N PHE A 63 16.32 55.50 -3.66
CA PHE A 63 15.34 54.82 -4.54
C PHE A 63 15.98 53.87 -5.56
N ASP A 64 17.19 54.14 -6.02
CA ASP A 64 17.83 53.38 -7.07
C ASP A 64 18.84 52.34 -6.54
N ASN A 65 19.48 52.62 -5.37
CA ASN A 65 20.52 51.75 -4.85
C ASN A 65 20.11 50.96 -3.62
N LEU A 66 19.24 51.52 -2.73
CA LEU A 66 18.91 50.91 -1.47
C LEU A 66 17.54 50.21 -1.47
N LEU A 67 16.49 50.87 -2.01
CA LEU A 67 15.14 50.39 -1.95
C LEU A 67 14.88 49.27 -2.94
N TYR A 68 14.28 48.16 -2.51
CA TYR A 68 13.85 47.08 -3.40
C TYR A 68 12.82 47.63 -4.40
N HIS A 69 13.01 47.39 -5.67
CA HIS A 69 12.22 48.01 -6.76
C HIS A 69 10.71 47.85 -6.66
N GLU A 70 10.25 46.67 -6.21
CA GLU A 70 8.78 46.41 -6.03
C GLU A 70 8.19 47.23 -4.89
N ASP A 71 8.99 47.58 -3.87
CA ASP A 71 8.51 48.25 -2.68
C ASP A 71 8.37 49.77 -2.91
N LYS A 72 8.90 50.31 -4.01
CA LYS A 72 8.85 51.73 -4.37
C LYS A 72 7.44 52.31 -4.41
N LYS A 73 6.48 51.58 -5.01
CA LYS A 73 5.06 52.00 -5.07
C LYS A 73 4.42 52.04 -3.68
N VAL A 74 4.71 51.02 -2.86
CA VAL A 74 4.17 50.91 -1.51
C VAL A 74 4.71 52.01 -0.60
N PHE A 75 6.03 52.28 -0.71
CA PHE A 75 6.70 53.32 0.04
C PHE A 75 6.15 54.73 -0.33
N LEU A 76 6.10 55.06 -1.61
CA LEU A 76 5.59 56.35 -2.10
C LEU A 76 4.12 56.55 -1.70
N LYS A 77 3.26 55.56 -1.88
CA LYS A 77 1.89 55.61 -1.42
C LYS A 77 1.79 55.83 0.11
N GLY A 78 2.64 55.16 0.88
CA GLY A 78 2.70 55.33 2.33
C GLY A 78 3.09 56.73 2.76
N ILE A 79 3.88 57.46 1.94
CA ILE A 79 4.32 58.83 2.26
C ILE A 79 3.34 59.90 1.76
N TYR A 80 2.83 59.77 0.53
CA TYR A 80 2.03 60.82 -0.14
C TYR A 80 0.53 60.70 0.04
N ASP A 81 -0.05 59.50 0.17
CA ASP A 81 -1.53 59.30 0.24
C ASP A 81 -2.11 59.53 1.65
N ARG A 82 -1.27 59.81 2.63
CA ARG A 82 -1.75 59.90 4.04
C ARG A 82 -1.91 61.35 4.47
N GLY A 83 -3.14 61.73 4.87
CA GLY A 83 -3.39 62.99 5.50
C GLY A 83 -2.58 63.16 6.80
N VAL A 84 -2.46 64.44 7.25
CA VAL A 84 -1.56 64.95 8.29
C VAL A 84 -1.46 64.13 9.62
N ASN A 85 -2.39 63.23 9.89
CA ASN A 85 -2.50 62.52 11.19
C ASN A 85 -2.37 60.97 11.13
N ASN A 86 -2.04 60.35 10.03
CA ASN A 86 -1.98 58.88 9.95
C ASN A 86 -0.54 58.34 9.84
N ILE A 87 0.00 57.88 10.97
CA ILE A 87 1.37 57.34 11.13
C ILE A 87 1.38 55.82 10.99
N ALA A 88 0.66 55.26 10.03
CA ALA A 88 0.75 53.78 9.88
C ALA A 88 2.10 53.37 9.26
N PRO A 89 2.82 52.43 9.89
CA PRO A 89 4.12 51.99 9.40
C PRO A 89 4.06 51.32 8.03
N VAL A 90 5.10 51.50 7.22
CA VAL A 90 5.28 50.84 5.91
C VAL A 90 6.45 49.90 6.00
N GLN A 91 6.23 48.65 5.68
CA GLN A 91 7.31 47.65 5.62
C GLN A 91 7.94 47.62 4.22
N ILE A 92 9.25 47.80 4.15
CA ILE A 92 10.04 47.86 2.93
C ILE A 92 11.30 47.03 3.07
N ARG A 93 11.87 46.66 1.92
CA ARG A 93 13.15 45.97 1.87
C ARG A 93 14.24 46.95 1.43
N LEU A 94 15.32 47.04 2.20
CA LEU A 94 16.47 47.84 1.87
C LEU A 94 17.72 46.97 1.75
N LEU A 95 18.58 47.30 0.78
CA LEU A 95 19.88 46.68 0.59
C LEU A 95 20.84 47.15 1.69
N THR A 96 21.51 46.20 2.35
CA THR A 96 22.50 46.46 3.38
C THR A 96 23.92 46.29 2.88
N LYS A 97 24.90 46.89 3.54
CA LYS A 97 26.34 46.79 3.18
C LYS A 97 26.88 45.36 3.12
N LYS A 98 26.38 44.46 3.98
CA LYS A 98 26.77 43.04 3.99
C LYS A 98 26.24 42.24 2.79
N GLY A 99 25.47 42.88 1.91
CA GLY A 99 24.78 42.27 0.81
C GLY A 99 23.43 41.63 1.22
N GLY A 100 22.47 41.75 0.31
CA GLY A 100 21.11 41.23 0.52
C GLY A 100 20.14 42.24 1.10
N TYR A 101 18.90 42.10 0.72
CA TYR A 101 17.79 42.91 1.20
C TYR A 101 17.35 42.46 2.57
N GLN A 102 17.13 43.41 3.48
CA GLN A 102 16.55 43.20 4.80
C GLN A 102 15.25 43.99 4.95
N TRP A 103 14.36 43.50 5.81
CA TRP A 103 13.11 44.15 6.09
C TRP A 103 13.28 45.29 7.11
N PHE A 104 12.73 46.44 6.74
CA PHE A 104 12.68 47.63 7.59
C PHE A 104 11.23 48.11 7.68
N GLU A 105 10.89 48.66 8.83
CA GLU A 105 9.66 49.37 9.04
C GLU A 105 9.92 50.86 9.03
N ASN A 106 9.26 51.56 8.12
CA ASN A 106 9.36 52.98 7.96
C ASN A 106 8.11 53.66 8.48
N THR A 107 8.28 54.59 9.44
CA THR A 107 7.21 55.50 9.90
C THR A 107 7.58 56.91 9.45
N SER A 108 6.60 57.72 9.03
CA SER A 108 6.82 59.09 8.63
C SER A 108 5.67 59.99 9.04
N LYS A 109 6.00 61.25 9.35
CA LYS A 109 5.03 62.31 9.69
C LYS A 109 5.43 63.58 8.93
N ARG A 110 4.41 64.25 8.39
CA ARG A 110 4.59 65.57 7.75
C ARG A 110 4.43 66.69 8.77
N ASN A 111 5.38 67.63 8.78
CA ASN A 111 5.22 68.90 9.45
C ASN A 111 4.73 69.91 8.40
N GLU A 112 3.56 70.53 8.62
CA GLU A 112 2.93 71.45 7.66
C GLU A 112 3.60 72.81 7.66
N GLU A 113 4.17 73.24 8.79
CA GLU A 113 4.79 74.55 8.94
C GLU A 113 6.12 74.67 8.15
N ASP A 114 6.92 73.58 8.11
CA ASP A 114 8.27 73.58 7.54
C ASP A 114 8.31 72.86 6.16
N HIS A 115 7.20 72.33 5.69
CA HIS A 115 7.15 71.45 4.48
C HIS A 115 8.17 70.30 4.52
N VAL A 116 8.44 69.75 5.69
CA VAL A 116 9.40 68.65 5.90
C VAL A 116 8.67 67.39 6.33
N LEU A 117 9.10 66.28 5.73
CA LEU A 117 8.76 64.92 6.19
C LEU A 117 9.84 64.40 7.11
N TYR A 118 9.44 64.00 8.31
CA TYR A 118 10.33 63.32 9.27
C TYR A 118 9.97 61.85 9.30
N GLY A 119 10.96 60.98 9.29
CA GLY A 119 10.70 59.56 9.39
C GLY A 119 11.71 58.80 10.25
N SER A 120 11.30 57.63 10.66
CA SER A 120 12.18 56.68 11.32
C SER A 120 12.15 55.36 10.60
N LEU A 121 13.28 54.68 10.59
CA LEU A 121 13.54 53.40 9.95
C LEU A 121 14.01 52.41 11.03
N VAL A 122 13.29 51.31 11.23
CA VAL A 122 13.65 50.28 12.19
C VAL A 122 13.88 48.96 11.46
N ASN A 123 14.96 48.26 11.79
CA ASN A 123 15.23 46.94 11.22
C ASN A 123 14.33 45.90 11.88
N ILE A 124 13.40 45.36 11.11
CA ILE A 124 12.45 44.31 11.53
C ILE A 124 12.75 42.93 10.93
N ASN A 125 13.93 42.78 10.29
CA ASN A 125 14.27 41.59 9.54
C ASN A 125 14.20 40.31 10.38
N LYS A 126 14.65 40.34 11.64
CA LYS A 126 14.57 39.22 12.58
C LYS A 126 13.10 38.77 12.81
N TYR A 127 12.21 39.74 13.04
CA TYR A 127 10.79 39.45 13.28
C TYR A 127 10.12 38.92 12.02
N LYS A 128 10.44 39.52 10.86
CA LYS A 128 9.87 39.13 9.57
C LYS A 128 10.31 37.73 9.17
N LEU A 129 11.57 37.37 9.39
CA LEU A 129 12.07 36.02 9.15
C LEU A 129 11.41 34.98 10.07
N ILE A 130 11.17 35.33 11.33
CA ILE A 130 10.44 34.44 12.27
C ILE A 130 9.01 34.24 11.77
N GLU A 131 8.31 35.31 11.40
CA GLU A 131 6.95 35.26 10.86
C GLU A 131 6.87 34.38 9.58
N LEU A 132 7.76 34.62 8.62
CA LEU A 132 7.81 33.87 7.37
C LEU A 132 8.15 32.38 7.61
N ASN A 133 9.10 32.10 8.50
CA ASN A 133 9.44 30.72 8.86
C ASN A 133 8.29 30.02 9.58
N ALA A 134 7.55 30.72 10.45
CA ALA A 134 6.37 30.16 11.13
C ALA A 134 5.27 29.83 10.11
N ALA A 135 4.97 30.77 9.19
CA ALA A 135 3.99 30.55 8.12
C ALA A 135 4.39 29.39 7.20
N HIS A 136 5.67 29.29 6.85
CA HIS A 136 6.18 28.19 6.05
C HIS A 136 6.05 26.84 6.77
N LYS A 137 6.41 26.76 8.06
CA LYS A 137 6.23 25.55 8.86
C LYS A 137 4.77 25.16 8.99
N ASP A 138 3.88 26.11 9.21
CA ASP A 138 2.43 25.87 9.29
C ASP A 138 1.89 25.31 7.98
N PHE A 139 2.30 25.88 6.85
CA PHE A 139 1.96 25.37 5.51
C PHE A 139 2.44 23.93 5.31
N LEU A 140 3.73 23.65 5.62
CA LEU A 140 4.26 22.29 5.46
C LEU A 140 3.55 21.27 6.36
N LEU A 141 3.24 21.63 7.61
CA LEU A 141 2.52 20.77 8.55
C LEU A 141 1.10 20.47 8.04
N LYS A 142 0.37 21.48 7.56
CA LYS A 142 -0.97 21.33 7.01
C LYS A 142 -0.99 20.45 5.75
N GLU A 143 -0.09 20.71 4.80
CA GLU A 143 -0.03 19.90 3.58
C GLU A 143 0.40 18.45 3.86
N SER A 144 1.35 18.24 4.76
CA SER A 144 1.77 16.90 5.18
C SER A 144 0.62 16.11 5.83
N ALA A 145 -0.13 16.76 6.72
CA ALA A 145 -1.29 16.16 7.38
C ALA A 145 -2.40 15.81 6.37
N ARG A 146 -2.67 16.69 5.40
CA ARG A 146 -3.65 16.48 4.33
C ARG A 146 -3.28 15.30 3.43
N ILE A 147 -2.01 15.22 2.97
CA ILE A 147 -1.52 14.12 2.13
C ILE A 147 -1.57 12.79 2.88
N ALA A 148 -1.18 12.79 4.15
CA ALA A 148 -1.18 11.60 4.99
C ALA A 148 -2.57 11.24 5.54
N LYS A 149 -3.61 12.07 5.24
CA LYS A 149 -4.98 11.93 5.79
C LYS A 149 -4.98 11.82 7.31
N ILE A 150 -4.24 12.73 7.94
CA ILE A 150 -4.12 12.81 9.40
C ILE A 150 -4.90 14.02 9.89
N ALA A 151 -5.74 13.80 10.88
CA ALA A 151 -6.42 14.84 11.65
C ALA A 151 -5.94 14.84 13.09
N SER A 152 -5.71 16.02 13.66
CA SER A 152 -5.41 16.15 15.09
C SER A 152 -6.69 16.31 15.90
N TRP A 153 -6.66 15.83 17.14
CA TRP A 153 -7.72 16.02 18.10
C TRP A 153 -7.14 16.34 19.50
N ASP A 154 -7.90 17.09 20.29
CA ASP A 154 -7.60 17.45 21.67
C ASP A 154 -8.86 17.28 22.50
N LEU A 155 -8.78 16.51 23.59
CA LEU A 155 -9.87 16.27 24.54
C LEU A 155 -9.49 16.89 25.88
N GLU A 156 -10.22 17.91 26.30
CA GLU A 156 -10.07 18.48 27.63
C GLU A 156 -10.72 17.56 28.68
N VAL A 157 -9.93 17.08 29.63
CA VAL A 157 -10.40 16.07 30.61
C VAL A 157 -11.47 16.66 31.58
N SER A 158 -11.37 17.94 31.93
CA SER A 158 -12.29 18.58 32.90
C SER A 158 -13.71 18.74 32.39
N SER A 159 -13.85 19.04 31.10
CA SER A 159 -15.14 19.34 30.45
C SER A 159 -15.58 18.25 29.46
N MET A 160 -14.72 17.26 29.15
CA MET A 160 -14.89 16.28 28.06
C MET A 160 -15.15 16.96 26.71
N ASN A 161 -14.64 18.17 26.52
CA ASN A 161 -14.80 18.92 25.29
C ASN A 161 -13.77 18.45 24.26
N LEU A 162 -14.28 17.96 23.13
CA LEU A 162 -13.47 17.45 22.03
C LEU A 162 -13.28 18.53 20.96
N SER A 163 -12.03 18.83 20.63
CA SER A 163 -11.64 19.66 19.49
C SER A 163 -10.98 18.80 18.41
N ILE A 164 -11.42 18.95 17.18
CA ILE A 164 -10.89 18.20 16.02
C ILE A 164 -10.44 19.21 14.96
N SER A 165 -9.30 18.96 14.32
CA SER A 165 -8.83 19.77 13.20
C SER A 165 -9.79 19.68 12.01
N LYS A 166 -9.70 20.64 11.08
CA LYS A 166 -10.54 20.70 9.89
C LYS A 166 -10.50 19.39 9.08
N ASP A 167 -9.30 18.80 8.92
CA ASP A 167 -9.12 17.54 8.21
C ASP A 167 -9.83 16.35 8.88
N GLY A 168 -10.13 16.45 10.18
CA GLY A 168 -10.91 15.45 10.90
C GLY A 168 -12.35 15.38 10.42
N PHE A 169 -12.97 16.50 10.13
CA PHE A 169 -14.33 16.52 9.58
C PHE A 169 -14.38 15.82 8.21
N ASP A 170 -13.32 15.91 7.41
CA ASP A 170 -13.21 15.20 6.14
C ASP A 170 -13.11 13.69 6.35
N ILE A 171 -12.35 13.23 7.35
CA ILE A 171 -12.24 11.80 7.72
C ILE A 171 -13.59 11.24 8.17
N PHE A 172 -14.31 11.99 9.01
CA PHE A 172 -15.64 11.62 9.51
C PHE A 172 -16.75 11.82 8.46
N GLU A 173 -16.45 12.51 7.34
CA GLU A 173 -17.39 12.95 6.30
C GLU A 173 -18.50 13.88 6.83
N LEU A 174 -18.15 14.73 7.79
CA LEU A 174 -19.02 15.71 8.43
C LEU A 174 -18.79 17.14 7.88
N ASN A 175 -19.80 18.00 8.01
CA ASN A 175 -19.62 19.42 7.73
C ASN A 175 -18.84 20.11 8.86
N ASN A 176 -17.93 21.02 8.53
CA ASN A 176 -17.07 21.74 9.47
C ASN A 176 -17.82 22.62 10.50
N THR A 177 -19.14 22.79 10.35
CA THR A 177 -20.01 23.57 11.26
C THR A 177 -20.60 22.74 12.39
N VAL A 178 -20.43 21.41 12.35
CA VAL A 178 -20.98 20.50 13.37
C VAL A 178 -20.07 20.52 14.60
N LYS A 179 -20.64 20.79 15.77
CA LYS A 179 -19.96 20.50 17.05
C LYS A 179 -20.10 19.00 17.31
N LEU A 180 -18.98 18.31 17.32
CA LEU A 180 -18.92 16.87 17.59
C LEU A 180 -18.60 16.66 19.07
N SER A 181 -19.49 16.00 19.80
CA SER A 181 -19.21 15.58 21.18
C SER A 181 -18.24 14.38 21.19
N PHE A 182 -17.64 14.12 22.36
CA PHE A 182 -16.76 12.95 22.53
C PHE A 182 -17.52 11.65 22.30
N GLU A 183 -18.73 11.51 22.86
CA GLU A 183 -19.56 10.31 22.70
C GLU A 183 -19.96 10.08 21.22
N GLU A 184 -20.33 11.13 20.51
CA GLU A 184 -20.63 11.04 19.08
C GLU A 184 -19.40 10.61 18.28
N ALA A 185 -18.21 11.15 18.59
CA ALA A 185 -16.97 10.74 17.93
C ALA A 185 -16.65 9.25 18.16
N MET A 186 -16.88 8.76 19.39
CA MET A 186 -16.68 7.34 19.71
C MET A 186 -17.71 6.43 19.05
N SER A 187 -18.91 6.93 18.75
CA SER A 187 -19.97 6.14 18.10
C SER A 187 -19.65 5.75 16.64
N PHE A 188 -18.71 6.40 15.99
CA PHE A 188 -18.25 6.05 14.65
C PHE A 188 -17.36 4.79 14.60
N PHE A 189 -16.80 4.36 15.74
CA PHE A 189 -16.15 3.05 15.81
C PHE A 189 -17.21 1.94 15.77
N GLU A 190 -16.89 0.81 15.14
CA GLU A 190 -17.81 -0.33 15.14
C GLU A 190 -18.12 -0.79 16.58
N ALA A 191 -19.36 -1.23 16.83
CA ALA A 191 -19.86 -1.54 18.17
C ALA A 191 -18.96 -2.51 18.97
N SER A 192 -18.35 -3.48 18.29
CA SER A 192 -17.39 -4.43 18.89
C SER A 192 -16.06 -3.77 19.34
N HIS A 193 -15.72 -2.60 18.80
CA HIS A 193 -14.45 -1.90 19.04
C HIS A 193 -14.60 -0.61 19.85
N GLN A 194 -15.83 -0.12 20.06
CA GLN A 194 -16.09 1.08 20.89
C GLN A 194 -15.57 0.93 22.32
N SER A 195 -15.71 -0.26 22.91
CA SER A 195 -15.19 -0.54 24.26
C SER A 195 -13.66 -0.43 24.31
N ILE A 196 -12.97 -0.85 23.25
CA ILE A 196 -11.50 -0.76 23.13
C ILE A 196 -11.07 0.70 23.07
N ALA A 197 -11.74 1.52 22.24
CA ALA A 197 -11.44 2.93 22.08
C ALA A 197 -11.72 3.70 23.39
N ASN A 198 -12.86 3.47 24.06
CA ASN A 198 -13.21 4.08 25.34
C ASN A 198 -12.22 3.69 26.45
N ASN A 199 -11.88 2.40 26.57
CA ASN A 199 -10.90 1.95 27.57
C ASN A 199 -9.51 2.58 27.34
N ALA A 200 -9.10 2.83 26.09
CA ALA A 200 -7.84 3.48 25.79
C ALA A 200 -7.84 4.94 26.30
N ILE A 201 -8.94 5.68 26.10
CA ILE A 201 -9.09 7.03 26.64
C ILE A 201 -9.12 7.01 28.19
N ASP A 202 -9.86 6.09 28.79
CA ASP A 202 -9.91 5.93 30.24
C ASP A 202 -8.52 5.65 30.84
N ASN A 203 -7.73 4.77 30.19
CA ASN A 203 -6.38 4.46 30.63
C ASN A 203 -5.42 5.65 30.50
N ILE A 204 -5.55 6.47 29.46
CA ILE A 204 -4.79 7.73 29.37
C ILE A 204 -5.12 8.66 30.53
N ILE A 205 -6.39 8.88 30.81
CA ILE A 205 -6.83 9.81 31.85
C ILE A 205 -6.39 9.33 33.24
N LYS A 206 -6.52 8.01 33.52
CA LYS A 206 -6.25 7.43 34.84
C LYS A 206 -4.79 7.07 35.06
N LEU A 207 -4.10 6.58 34.03
CA LEU A 207 -2.77 5.96 34.12
C LEU A 207 -1.70 6.71 33.33
N SER A 208 -2.07 7.77 32.60
CA SER A 208 -1.19 8.55 31.70
C SER A 208 -0.46 7.67 30.66
N GLN A 209 -1.09 6.58 30.22
CA GLN A 209 -0.54 5.66 29.22
C GLN A 209 -1.00 6.05 27.82
N SER A 210 -0.07 6.39 26.95
CA SER A 210 -0.36 6.63 25.52
C SER A 210 -0.84 5.36 24.82
N PHE A 211 -1.68 5.50 23.81
CA PHE A 211 -2.14 4.41 22.97
C PHE A 211 -1.92 4.67 21.47
N ASP A 212 -1.88 3.60 20.69
CA ASP A 212 -1.81 3.61 19.23
C ASP A 212 -2.58 2.38 18.72
N LEU A 213 -3.80 2.60 18.23
CA LEU A 213 -4.76 1.56 17.88
C LEU A 213 -5.19 1.69 16.42
N GLU A 214 -5.38 0.56 15.75
CA GLU A 214 -5.97 0.49 14.42
C GLU A 214 -7.34 -0.18 14.54
N LEU A 215 -8.39 0.58 14.29
CA LEU A 215 -9.76 0.17 14.55
C LEU A 215 -10.65 0.35 13.32
N PRO A 216 -11.61 -0.55 13.07
CA PRO A 216 -12.63 -0.36 12.06
C PRO A 216 -13.55 0.80 12.45
N PHE A 217 -13.90 1.61 11.48
CA PHE A 217 -14.58 2.86 11.63
C PHE A 217 -15.64 3.03 10.53
N LYS A 218 -16.77 3.62 10.88
CA LYS A 218 -17.86 3.89 9.94
C LYS A 218 -18.17 5.38 9.91
N THR A 219 -17.96 6.01 8.74
CA THR A 219 -18.20 7.45 8.58
C THR A 219 -19.68 7.82 8.70
N SER A 220 -19.98 9.11 8.83
CA SER A 220 -21.37 9.62 8.91
C SER A 220 -22.21 9.24 7.69
N LYS A 221 -21.58 9.07 6.52
CA LYS A 221 -22.24 8.63 5.28
C LYS A 221 -22.31 7.11 5.14
N GLY A 222 -21.88 6.36 6.14
CA GLY A 222 -21.97 4.90 6.17
C GLY A 222 -20.81 4.16 5.48
N ARG A 223 -19.74 4.86 5.06
CA ARG A 223 -18.54 4.23 4.52
C ARG A 223 -17.75 3.54 5.63
N SER A 224 -17.48 2.25 5.47
CA SER A 224 -16.58 1.52 6.37
C SER A 224 -15.14 1.77 5.96
N THR A 225 -14.28 2.05 6.92
CA THR A 225 -12.86 2.33 6.75
C THR A 225 -12.06 1.87 7.98
N TRP A 226 -10.74 1.92 7.91
CA TRP A 226 -9.85 1.70 9.04
C TRP A 226 -9.22 3.01 9.48
N ILE A 227 -9.27 3.27 10.78
CA ILE A 227 -8.67 4.46 11.38
C ILE A 227 -7.55 4.03 12.34
N ARG A 228 -6.38 4.66 12.21
CA ARG A 228 -5.37 4.66 13.27
C ARG A 228 -5.73 5.75 14.27
N PHE A 229 -6.05 5.35 15.48
CA PHE A 229 -6.44 6.20 16.59
C PHE A 229 -5.32 6.22 17.63
N LYS A 230 -4.66 7.35 17.75
CA LYS A 230 -3.51 7.53 18.65
C LYS A 230 -3.75 8.68 19.60
N GLY A 231 -3.39 8.50 20.87
CA GLY A 231 -3.51 9.52 21.91
C GLY A 231 -2.34 9.51 22.87
N SER A 232 -2.02 10.72 23.38
CA SER A 232 -0.98 10.94 24.39
C SER A 232 -1.49 11.93 25.44
N PRO A 233 -1.17 11.73 26.74
CA PRO A 233 -1.61 12.61 27.79
C PRO A 233 -0.82 13.93 27.79
N VAL A 234 -1.49 15.00 28.15
CA VAL A 234 -0.87 16.26 28.57
C VAL A 234 -1.06 16.36 30.07
N ILE A 235 0.04 16.38 30.80
CA ILE A 235 0.04 16.37 32.26
C ILE A 235 0.40 17.76 32.83
N ASP A 236 -0.18 18.13 33.95
CA ASP A 236 0.18 19.33 34.70
C ASP A 236 1.45 19.13 35.53
N ASN A 237 1.87 20.16 36.24
CA ASN A 237 3.03 20.13 37.14
C ASN A 237 2.90 19.16 38.33
N TYR A 238 1.71 18.62 38.59
CA TYR A 238 1.39 17.69 39.67
C TYR A 238 1.25 16.24 39.16
N GLY A 239 1.49 15.98 37.84
CA GLY A 239 1.37 14.67 37.23
C GLY A 239 -0.04 14.25 36.83
N LYS A 240 -1.04 15.18 36.95
CA LYS A 240 -2.42 14.89 36.58
C LYS A 240 -2.66 15.16 35.11
N CYS A 241 -3.33 14.24 34.39
CA CYS A 241 -3.75 14.43 33.02
C CYS A 241 -4.82 15.53 32.93
N ILE A 242 -4.52 16.61 32.20
CA ILE A 242 -5.39 17.75 31.98
C ILE A 242 -6.05 17.75 30.61
N SER A 243 -5.37 17.22 29.60
CA SER A 243 -5.93 16.96 28.28
C SER A 243 -5.30 15.75 27.63
N VAL A 244 -5.97 15.20 26.63
CA VAL A 244 -5.46 14.12 25.78
C VAL A 244 -5.36 14.63 24.36
N ARG A 245 -4.19 14.55 23.77
CA ARG A 245 -3.94 14.95 22.38
C ARG A 245 -3.61 13.77 21.52
N GLY A 246 -4.10 13.81 20.29
CA GLY A 246 -3.85 12.70 19.41
C GLY A 246 -4.13 12.97 17.95
N ILE A 247 -4.13 11.88 17.20
CA ILE A 247 -4.44 11.90 15.78
C ILE A 247 -5.44 10.79 15.42
N PHE A 248 -6.26 11.10 14.42
CA PHE A 248 -6.97 10.13 13.59
C PHE A 248 -6.28 10.08 12.21
N GLN A 249 -6.06 8.90 11.68
CA GLN A 249 -5.52 8.73 10.33
C GLN A 249 -6.36 7.70 9.57
N ASP A 250 -6.85 8.06 8.39
CA ASP A 250 -7.49 7.09 7.48
C ASP A 250 -6.40 6.18 6.87
N ILE A 251 -6.39 4.92 7.30
CA ILE A 251 -5.42 3.89 6.87
C ILE A 251 -6.04 2.84 5.94
N GLU A 252 -7.21 3.09 5.38
CA GLU A 252 -7.93 2.16 4.51
C GLU A 252 -7.07 1.67 3.33
N VAL A 253 -6.36 2.60 2.68
CA VAL A 253 -5.47 2.26 1.55
C VAL A 253 -4.31 1.38 2.01
N ILE A 254 -3.77 1.64 3.20
CA ILE A 254 -2.68 0.86 3.79
C ILE A 254 -3.17 -0.55 4.09
N LYS A 255 -4.33 -0.69 4.75
CA LYS A 255 -4.94 -1.99 5.06
C LYS A 255 -5.28 -2.82 3.82
N LYS A 256 -5.82 -2.20 2.78
CA LYS A 256 -6.08 -2.88 1.51
C LYS A 256 -4.80 -3.41 0.87
N LYS A 257 -3.72 -2.63 0.89
CA LYS A 257 -2.41 -3.06 0.37
C LYS A 257 -1.81 -4.19 1.20
N GLU A 258 -1.92 -4.13 2.54
CA GLU A 258 -1.46 -5.17 3.45
C GLU A 258 -2.16 -6.51 3.17
N VAL A 259 -3.49 -6.51 3.06
CA VAL A 259 -4.28 -7.71 2.73
C VAL A 259 -3.92 -8.26 1.34
N ALA A 260 -3.76 -7.38 0.34
CA ALA A 260 -3.37 -7.79 -1.01
C ALA A 260 -1.96 -8.41 -1.03
N LEU A 261 -1.01 -7.81 -0.31
CA LEU A 261 0.36 -8.32 -0.18
C LEU A 261 0.38 -9.69 0.52
N GLN A 262 -0.38 -9.84 1.60
CA GLN A 262 -0.49 -11.11 2.32
C GLN A 262 -1.04 -12.24 1.44
N LYS A 263 -2.07 -11.93 0.64
CA LYS A 263 -2.62 -12.89 -0.35
C LYS A 263 -1.59 -13.27 -1.41
N ALA A 264 -0.87 -12.28 -1.95
CA ALA A 264 0.17 -12.52 -2.95
C ALA A 264 1.32 -13.37 -2.38
N LEU A 265 1.72 -13.11 -1.14
CA LEU A 265 2.75 -13.89 -0.44
C LEU A 265 2.33 -15.34 -0.22
N THR A 266 1.09 -15.57 0.24
CA THR A 266 0.53 -16.91 0.42
C THR A 266 0.54 -17.68 -0.90
N LEU A 267 0.05 -17.04 -2.00
CA LEU A 267 0.05 -17.66 -3.32
C LEU A 267 1.46 -18.01 -3.80
N SER A 268 2.41 -17.08 -3.63
CA SER A 268 3.81 -17.30 -4.01
C SER A 268 4.44 -18.45 -3.23
N ASN A 269 4.17 -18.55 -1.93
CA ASN A 269 4.68 -19.65 -1.10
C ASN A 269 4.09 -21.00 -1.54
N ASP A 270 2.81 -21.04 -1.87
CA ASP A 270 2.18 -22.27 -2.36
C ASP A 270 2.75 -22.72 -3.71
N GLN A 271 2.99 -21.76 -4.61
CA GLN A 271 3.66 -22.04 -5.89
C GLN A 271 5.09 -22.57 -5.68
N ASN A 272 5.86 -21.96 -4.77
CA ASN A 272 7.21 -22.42 -4.44
C ASN A 272 7.21 -23.84 -3.86
N LYS A 273 6.30 -24.17 -2.95
CA LYS A 273 6.16 -25.53 -2.41
C LYS A 273 5.85 -26.54 -3.51
N ARG A 274 4.93 -26.22 -4.42
CA ARG A 274 4.62 -27.09 -5.58
C ARG A 274 5.84 -27.31 -6.45
N LEU A 275 6.60 -26.24 -6.76
CA LEU A 275 7.81 -26.32 -7.56
C LEU A 275 8.89 -27.18 -6.88
N GLN A 276 9.11 -27.01 -5.60
CA GLN A 276 10.07 -27.80 -4.82
C GLN A 276 9.69 -29.29 -4.81
N ASN A 277 8.41 -29.61 -4.56
CA ASN A 277 7.92 -30.97 -4.62
C ASN A 277 8.09 -31.61 -6.00
N PHE A 278 7.80 -30.85 -7.05
CA PHE A 278 8.02 -31.29 -8.43
C PHE A 278 9.50 -31.57 -8.68
N ALA A 279 10.40 -30.63 -8.38
CA ALA A 279 11.84 -30.79 -8.55
C ALA A 279 12.40 -32.00 -7.76
N TYR A 280 11.89 -32.22 -6.55
CA TYR A 280 12.27 -33.38 -5.74
C TYR A 280 11.85 -34.71 -6.41
N ILE A 281 10.59 -34.81 -6.86
CA ILE A 281 10.06 -36.01 -7.50
C ILE A 281 10.83 -36.30 -8.80
N VAL A 282 11.06 -35.28 -9.64
CA VAL A 282 11.86 -35.40 -10.87
C VAL A 282 13.24 -35.93 -10.58
N SER A 283 13.95 -35.29 -9.65
CA SER A 283 15.32 -35.66 -9.28
C SER A 283 15.41 -37.08 -8.73
N HIS A 284 14.44 -37.48 -7.90
CA HIS A 284 14.38 -38.81 -7.32
C HIS A 284 14.19 -39.89 -8.42
N ASN A 285 13.25 -39.69 -9.34
CA ASN A 285 12.94 -40.66 -10.36
C ASN A 285 14.05 -40.79 -11.42
N LEU A 286 14.62 -39.66 -11.85
CA LEU A 286 15.79 -39.69 -12.75
C LEU A 286 16.97 -40.45 -12.10
N ARG A 287 17.21 -40.19 -10.81
CA ARG A 287 18.29 -40.91 -10.08
C ARG A 287 18.02 -42.40 -9.98
N SER A 288 16.78 -42.82 -9.78
CA SER A 288 16.40 -44.25 -9.75
C SER A 288 16.63 -44.92 -11.09
N HIS A 289 16.16 -44.32 -12.22
CA HIS A 289 16.35 -44.85 -13.54
C HIS A 289 17.85 -44.90 -13.93
N THR A 290 18.60 -43.84 -13.68
CA THR A 290 20.05 -43.81 -13.97
C THR A 290 20.84 -44.78 -13.11
N GLY A 291 20.45 -44.96 -11.83
CA GLY A 291 21.06 -45.98 -10.94
C GLY A 291 20.82 -47.39 -11.43
N ASN A 292 19.57 -47.73 -11.78
CA ASN A 292 19.19 -49.03 -12.30
C ASN A 292 19.88 -49.31 -13.65
N LEU A 293 19.91 -48.30 -14.53
CA LEU A 293 20.61 -48.45 -15.83
C LEU A 293 22.10 -48.74 -15.65
N LYS A 294 22.76 -47.97 -14.76
CA LYS A 294 24.18 -48.18 -14.43
C LYS A 294 24.43 -49.58 -13.86
N PHE A 295 23.57 -50.07 -12.98
CA PHE A 295 23.65 -51.41 -12.41
C PHE A 295 23.52 -52.49 -13.52
N MET A 296 22.52 -52.37 -14.41
CA MET A 296 22.30 -53.34 -15.49
C MET A 296 23.42 -53.32 -16.53
N VAL A 297 23.97 -52.14 -16.83
CA VAL A 297 25.14 -52.05 -17.75
C VAL A 297 26.37 -52.74 -17.15
N ASN A 298 26.63 -52.58 -15.85
CA ASN A 298 27.72 -53.27 -15.16
C ASN A 298 27.47 -54.78 -15.17
N LEU A 299 26.26 -55.27 -14.86
CA LEU A 299 25.88 -56.64 -14.92
C LEU A 299 26.04 -57.24 -16.30
N PHE A 300 25.64 -56.49 -17.34
CA PHE A 300 25.84 -56.90 -18.75
C PHE A 300 27.31 -57.08 -19.11
N ALA A 301 28.20 -56.24 -18.58
CA ALA A 301 29.63 -56.33 -18.82
C ALA A 301 30.28 -57.53 -18.08
N GLU A 302 29.78 -57.92 -16.94
CA GLU A 302 30.30 -59.05 -16.13
C GLU A 302 29.71 -60.40 -16.56
N THR A 303 28.55 -60.42 -17.24
CA THR A 303 27.86 -61.66 -17.65
C THR A 303 28.50 -62.26 -18.89
N THR A 304 28.87 -63.53 -18.81
CA THR A 304 29.52 -64.31 -19.88
C THR A 304 28.54 -65.19 -20.66
N SER A 305 27.43 -65.60 -20.05
CA SER A 305 26.36 -66.40 -20.67
C SER A 305 25.58 -65.59 -21.65
N LYS A 306 25.41 -66.09 -22.87
CA LYS A 306 24.67 -65.44 -23.96
C LYS A 306 23.18 -65.21 -23.55
N ILE A 307 22.56 -66.25 -22.97
CA ILE A 307 21.14 -66.20 -22.56
C ILE A 307 20.92 -65.11 -21.49
N GLU A 308 21.76 -65.09 -20.50
CA GLU A 308 21.65 -64.07 -19.40
C GLU A 308 21.96 -62.66 -19.94
N ARG A 309 22.87 -62.50 -20.89
CA ARG A 309 23.14 -61.19 -21.53
C ARG A 309 21.93 -60.67 -22.31
N ASP A 310 21.25 -61.54 -23.02
CA ASP A 310 20.04 -61.18 -23.77
C ASP A 310 18.93 -60.75 -22.80
N GLU A 311 18.77 -61.40 -21.66
CA GLU A 311 17.83 -61.00 -20.58
C GLU A 311 18.20 -59.63 -19.99
N VAL A 312 19.47 -59.43 -19.65
CA VAL A 312 19.96 -58.15 -19.11
C VAL A 312 19.79 -57.02 -20.11
N PHE A 313 20.00 -57.31 -21.41
CA PHE A 313 19.78 -56.30 -22.46
C PHE A 313 18.31 -55.89 -22.61
N GLU A 314 17.36 -56.83 -22.53
CA GLU A 314 15.94 -56.49 -22.53
C GLU A 314 15.55 -55.68 -21.27
N HIS A 315 16.17 -55.91 -20.12
CA HIS A 315 15.99 -55.05 -18.92
C HIS A 315 16.56 -53.65 -19.15
N ILE A 316 17.73 -53.50 -19.76
CA ILE A 316 18.29 -52.17 -20.10
C ILE A 316 17.34 -51.39 -21.00
N LYS A 317 16.79 -52.08 -22.04
CA LYS A 317 15.83 -51.49 -22.96
C LYS A 317 14.56 -51.02 -22.22
N SER A 318 14.00 -51.86 -21.38
CA SER A 318 12.83 -51.53 -20.56
C SER A 318 13.08 -50.31 -19.64
N ILE A 319 14.26 -50.19 -19.00
CA ILE A 319 14.62 -49.04 -18.20
C ILE A 319 14.76 -47.77 -19.03
N SER A 320 15.34 -47.88 -20.24
CA SER A 320 15.49 -46.78 -21.20
C SER A 320 14.11 -46.25 -21.65
N ASP A 321 13.20 -47.17 -22.00
CA ASP A 321 11.81 -46.80 -22.37
C ASP A 321 11.07 -46.15 -21.22
N GLY A 322 11.26 -46.62 -19.99
CA GLY A 322 10.71 -46.01 -18.76
C GLY A 322 11.27 -44.60 -18.51
N LEU A 323 12.55 -44.36 -18.80
CA LEU A 323 13.17 -43.05 -18.70
C LEU A 323 12.60 -42.08 -19.72
N ASN A 324 12.49 -42.49 -21.01
CA ASN A 324 11.88 -41.65 -22.05
C ASN A 324 10.45 -41.26 -21.67
N THR A 325 9.66 -42.22 -21.23
CA THR A 325 8.28 -41.96 -20.76
C THR A 325 8.27 -40.96 -19.60
N THR A 326 9.23 -41.03 -18.69
CA THR A 326 9.35 -40.08 -17.57
C THR A 326 9.65 -38.67 -18.06
N VAL A 327 10.52 -38.53 -19.07
CA VAL A 327 10.84 -37.22 -19.69
C VAL A 327 9.61 -36.64 -20.41
N GLU A 328 8.89 -37.46 -21.20
CA GLU A 328 7.65 -37.02 -21.86
C GLU A 328 6.61 -36.46 -20.88
N HIS A 329 6.43 -37.16 -19.75
CA HIS A 329 5.50 -36.70 -18.70
C HIS A 329 5.96 -35.40 -18.03
N LEU A 330 7.27 -35.18 -17.89
CA LEU A 330 7.81 -33.92 -17.35
C LEU A 330 7.59 -32.79 -18.34
N GLU A 331 7.78 -33.01 -19.63
CA GLU A 331 7.46 -32.02 -20.67
C GLU A 331 5.98 -31.64 -20.65
N GLU A 332 5.08 -32.60 -20.44
CA GLU A 332 3.65 -32.34 -20.34
C GLU A 332 3.31 -31.45 -19.13
N VAL A 333 3.89 -31.72 -17.96
CA VAL A 333 3.69 -30.88 -16.75
C VAL A 333 4.24 -29.47 -16.96
N VAL A 334 5.41 -29.32 -17.61
CA VAL A 334 5.99 -28.01 -17.93
C VAL A 334 5.11 -27.26 -18.95
N LYS A 335 4.60 -27.93 -19.96
CA LYS A 335 3.65 -27.34 -20.93
C LYS A 335 2.38 -26.83 -20.23
N ILE A 336 1.80 -27.61 -19.32
CA ILE A 336 0.63 -27.18 -18.53
C ILE A 336 0.89 -25.87 -17.81
N GLN A 337 2.07 -25.70 -17.21
CA GLN A 337 2.42 -24.46 -16.50
C GLN A 337 2.64 -23.26 -17.45
N ALA A 338 3.18 -23.49 -18.64
CA ALA A 338 3.43 -22.46 -19.65
C ALA A 338 2.14 -22.06 -20.40
N GLU A 339 1.17 -22.97 -20.52
CA GLU A 339 -0.03 -22.81 -21.33
C GLU A 339 -1.22 -22.16 -20.60
N ILE A 340 -1.06 -21.72 -19.35
CA ILE A 340 -2.08 -20.98 -18.57
C ILE A 340 -2.58 -19.72 -19.32
N THR A 341 -1.81 -19.23 -20.28
CA THR A 341 -2.15 -18.08 -21.14
C THR A 341 -2.91 -18.46 -22.43
N LYS A 342 -3.19 -19.75 -22.68
CA LYS A 342 -3.94 -20.16 -23.88
C LYS A 342 -5.39 -19.72 -23.83
N ASP A 343 -5.93 -19.41 -25.01
CA ASP A 343 -7.30 -18.97 -25.19
C ASP A 343 -8.31 -20.05 -24.75
N ARG A 344 -9.15 -19.70 -23.79
CA ARG A 344 -10.31 -20.48 -23.43
C ARG A 344 -11.35 -20.43 -24.56
N LYS A 345 -12.02 -21.52 -24.81
CA LYS A 345 -13.09 -21.63 -25.81
C LYS A 345 -14.33 -22.22 -25.17
N ILE A 346 -15.49 -21.89 -25.72
CA ILE A 346 -16.74 -22.57 -25.36
C ILE A 346 -16.69 -23.98 -25.95
N ILE A 347 -16.80 -24.99 -25.11
CA ILE A 347 -16.70 -26.41 -25.45
C ILE A 347 -18.02 -27.07 -25.02
N GLU A 348 -18.63 -27.81 -25.90
CA GLU A 348 -19.78 -28.67 -25.61
C GLU A 348 -19.29 -30.02 -25.08
N PHE A 349 -19.79 -30.45 -23.92
CA PHE A 349 -19.36 -31.70 -23.29
C PHE A 349 -19.73 -32.92 -24.11
N GLU A 350 -20.97 -32.99 -24.61
CA GLU A 350 -21.49 -34.17 -25.28
C GLU A 350 -20.71 -34.59 -26.57
N PRO A 351 -20.44 -33.67 -27.53
CA PRO A 351 -19.64 -33.98 -28.71
C PRO A 351 -18.21 -34.42 -28.36
N LEU A 352 -17.56 -33.70 -27.42
CA LEU A 352 -16.20 -34.02 -26.99
C LEU A 352 -16.14 -35.39 -26.31
N PHE A 353 -17.08 -35.67 -25.39
CA PHE A 353 -17.15 -36.96 -24.71
C PHE A 353 -17.40 -38.12 -25.64
N LYS A 354 -18.32 -38.00 -26.62
CA LYS A 354 -18.54 -39.01 -27.66
C LYS A 354 -17.35 -39.27 -28.51
N SER A 355 -16.61 -38.23 -28.88
CA SER A 355 -15.33 -38.36 -29.64
C SER A 355 -14.34 -39.22 -28.86
N ILE A 356 -14.15 -38.95 -27.56
CA ILE A 356 -13.22 -39.69 -26.71
C ILE A 356 -13.68 -41.15 -26.51
N VAL A 357 -14.96 -41.39 -26.26
CA VAL A 357 -15.51 -42.76 -26.20
C VAL A 357 -15.28 -43.51 -27.51
N GLY A 358 -15.41 -42.82 -28.67
CA GLY A 358 -15.12 -43.39 -29.98
C GLY A 358 -13.64 -43.82 -30.12
N THR A 359 -12.68 -43.05 -29.62
CA THR A 359 -11.27 -43.43 -29.62
C THR A 359 -10.95 -44.64 -28.74
N LEU A 360 -11.78 -44.88 -27.71
CA LEU A 360 -11.67 -45.99 -26.75
C LEU A 360 -12.57 -47.20 -27.12
N ALA A 361 -13.17 -47.21 -28.32
CA ALA A 361 -14.16 -48.22 -28.72
C ALA A 361 -13.65 -49.68 -28.58
N ASN A 362 -12.41 -49.94 -28.89
CA ASN A 362 -11.82 -51.29 -28.74
C ASN A 362 -11.79 -51.71 -27.27
N ASN A 363 -11.35 -50.86 -26.39
CA ASN A 363 -11.28 -51.13 -24.94
C ASN A 363 -12.67 -51.29 -24.34
N VAL A 364 -13.63 -50.46 -24.76
CA VAL A 364 -15.03 -50.55 -24.35
C VAL A 364 -15.67 -51.89 -24.75
N ASN A 365 -15.43 -52.31 -26.02
CA ASN A 365 -15.97 -53.58 -26.54
C ASN A 365 -15.33 -54.79 -25.85
N GLU A 366 -13.99 -54.82 -25.72
CA GLU A 366 -13.28 -55.92 -25.05
C GLU A 366 -13.69 -56.11 -23.59
N THR A 367 -14.04 -55.03 -22.90
CA THR A 367 -14.41 -55.09 -21.49
C THR A 367 -15.91 -55.13 -21.26
N ASN A 368 -16.74 -55.07 -22.32
CA ASN A 368 -18.20 -54.89 -22.25
C ASN A 368 -18.61 -53.71 -21.36
N ALA A 369 -17.88 -52.59 -21.40
CA ALA A 369 -18.11 -51.44 -20.56
C ALA A 369 -19.42 -50.70 -20.95
N VAL A 370 -20.25 -50.37 -19.97
CA VAL A 370 -21.44 -49.54 -20.12
C VAL A 370 -21.10 -48.12 -19.72
N ILE A 371 -21.24 -47.15 -20.62
CA ILE A 371 -20.92 -45.74 -20.39
C ILE A 371 -22.21 -44.92 -20.54
N GLU A 372 -22.63 -44.26 -19.45
CA GLU A 372 -23.77 -43.33 -19.39
C GLU A 372 -23.25 -41.89 -19.28
N SER A 373 -23.85 -40.97 -20.04
CA SER A 373 -23.53 -39.53 -19.95
C SER A 373 -24.80 -38.69 -19.83
N ASP A 374 -24.77 -37.66 -18.98
CA ASP A 374 -25.81 -36.65 -18.87
C ASP A 374 -25.24 -35.26 -18.63
N PHE A 375 -25.17 -34.46 -19.69
CA PHE A 375 -24.70 -33.08 -19.64
C PHE A 375 -25.83 -32.05 -19.75
N SER A 376 -27.07 -32.45 -19.60
CA SER A 376 -28.24 -31.60 -19.79
C SER A 376 -28.27 -30.41 -18.83
N LYS A 377 -27.76 -30.53 -17.60
CA LYS A 377 -27.75 -29.49 -16.56
C LYS A 377 -26.62 -28.45 -16.76
N SER A 378 -25.61 -28.76 -17.54
CA SER A 378 -24.53 -27.82 -17.90
C SER A 378 -23.87 -28.33 -19.19
N PRO A 379 -24.44 -28.02 -20.37
CA PRO A 379 -24.01 -28.65 -21.63
C PRO A 379 -22.67 -28.13 -22.18
N GLN A 380 -22.24 -26.96 -21.73
CA GLN A 380 -21.04 -26.30 -22.25
C GLN A 380 -20.25 -25.61 -21.14
N ILE A 381 -18.96 -25.39 -21.41
CA ILE A 381 -18.03 -24.68 -20.50
C ILE A 381 -17.05 -23.85 -21.31
N ASN A 382 -16.62 -22.70 -20.75
CA ASN A 382 -15.50 -21.92 -21.28
C ASN A 382 -14.19 -22.42 -20.66
N TYR A 383 -13.44 -23.26 -21.39
CA TYR A 383 -12.27 -23.97 -20.86
C TYR A 383 -11.16 -24.11 -21.94
N ILE A 384 -9.97 -24.58 -21.56
CA ILE A 384 -8.91 -24.91 -22.51
C ILE A 384 -9.23 -26.30 -23.12
N PRO A 385 -9.43 -26.40 -24.46
CA PRO A 385 -9.87 -27.66 -25.10
C PRO A 385 -8.98 -28.85 -24.79
N ALA A 386 -7.66 -28.71 -24.93
CA ALA A 386 -6.71 -29.77 -24.66
C ALA A 386 -6.77 -30.29 -23.20
N TYR A 387 -7.05 -29.41 -22.25
CA TYR A 387 -7.16 -29.79 -20.83
C TYR A 387 -8.44 -30.60 -20.56
N LEU A 388 -9.57 -30.13 -21.09
CA LEU A 388 -10.84 -30.85 -20.91
C LEU A 388 -10.79 -32.23 -21.55
N GLU A 389 -10.21 -32.32 -22.77
CA GLU A 389 -9.99 -33.57 -23.47
C GLU A 389 -9.11 -34.54 -22.65
N SER A 390 -7.95 -34.10 -22.18
CA SER A 390 -7.04 -34.87 -21.33
C SER A 390 -7.70 -35.34 -20.04
N ILE A 391 -8.45 -34.47 -19.35
CA ILE A 391 -9.19 -34.82 -18.13
C ILE A 391 -10.19 -35.93 -18.41
N LEU A 392 -11.05 -35.77 -19.44
CA LEU A 392 -12.09 -36.73 -19.77
C LEU A 392 -11.47 -38.08 -20.21
N GLN A 393 -10.44 -38.06 -21.04
CA GLN A 393 -9.73 -39.24 -21.49
C GLN A 393 -9.10 -40.02 -20.34
N ASN A 394 -8.40 -39.31 -19.43
CA ASN A 394 -7.76 -39.94 -18.28
C ASN A 394 -8.79 -40.55 -17.30
N MET A 395 -9.92 -39.88 -17.05
CA MET A 395 -10.97 -40.45 -16.20
C MET A 395 -11.56 -41.70 -16.81
N LEU A 396 -11.91 -41.69 -18.12
CA LEU A 396 -12.49 -42.85 -18.81
C LEU A 396 -11.51 -44.02 -18.87
N THR A 397 -10.25 -43.79 -19.26
CA THR A 397 -9.23 -44.84 -19.32
C THR A 397 -8.96 -45.46 -17.96
N ASN A 398 -8.93 -44.66 -16.87
CA ASN A 398 -8.78 -45.15 -15.50
C ASN A 398 -9.96 -46.03 -15.11
N SER A 399 -11.21 -45.61 -15.37
CA SER A 399 -12.42 -46.39 -15.01
C SER A 399 -12.46 -47.76 -15.74
N ILE A 400 -11.97 -47.82 -16.99
CA ILE A 400 -11.90 -49.10 -17.75
C ILE A 400 -10.71 -49.95 -17.24
N LYS A 401 -9.56 -49.34 -16.99
CA LYS A 401 -8.33 -50.02 -16.57
C LYS A 401 -8.44 -50.64 -15.17
N TYR A 402 -9.06 -49.93 -14.23
CA TYR A 402 -9.23 -50.38 -12.84
C TYR A 402 -10.60 -51.01 -12.57
N ARG A 403 -11.19 -51.63 -13.58
CA ARG A 403 -12.45 -52.38 -13.46
C ARG A 403 -12.33 -53.52 -12.48
N HIS A 404 -13.45 -53.89 -11.88
CA HIS A 404 -13.54 -55.08 -11.06
C HIS A 404 -13.45 -56.35 -11.96
N PRO A 405 -12.71 -57.42 -11.58
CA PRO A 405 -12.53 -58.59 -12.41
C PRO A 405 -13.81 -59.34 -12.73
N ASP A 406 -14.77 -59.34 -11.78
CA ASP A 406 -15.97 -60.17 -11.83
C ASP A 406 -17.21 -59.44 -12.35
N ARG A 407 -17.10 -58.20 -12.83
CA ARG A 407 -18.26 -57.43 -13.34
C ARG A 407 -17.85 -56.46 -14.45
N ALA A 408 -18.79 -56.23 -15.36
CA ALA A 408 -18.58 -55.30 -16.45
C ALA A 408 -18.44 -53.85 -15.87
N PRO A 409 -17.51 -53.03 -16.42
CA PRO A 409 -17.39 -51.64 -16.03
C PRO A 409 -18.69 -50.88 -16.29
N HIS A 410 -19.15 -50.18 -15.32
CA HIS A 410 -20.29 -49.23 -15.45
C HIS A 410 -19.81 -47.84 -15.04
N ILE A 411 -19.77 -46.94 -16.02
CA ILE A 411 -19.17 -45.60 -15.90
C ILE A 411 -20.28 -44.59 -16.13
N LYS A 412 -20.43 -43.64 -15.17
CA LYS A 412 -21.36 -42.51 -15.28
C LYS A 412 -20.58 -41.20 -15.31
N CYS A 413 -20.86 -40.39 -16.33
CA CYS A 413 -20.27 -39.05 -16.47
C CYS A 413 -21.39 -38.03 -16.62
N TYR A 414 -21.45 -37.04 -15.71
CA TYR A 414 -22.48 -36.01 -15.79
C TYR A 414 -22.02 -34.68 -15.27
N THR A 415 -22.74 -33.60 -15.68
CA THR A 415 -22.48 -32.26 -15.22
C THR A 415 -23.67 -31.67 -14.48
N PHE A 416 -23.37 -30.76 -13.53
CA PHE A 416 -24.39 -29.90 -12.91
C PHE A 416 -23.79 -28.56 -12.51
N ASN A 417 -24.66 -27.56 -12.31
CA ASN A 417 -24.27 -26.24 -11.85
C ASN A 417 -24.66 -26.04 -10.37
N LYS A 418 -23.73 -25.54 -9.56
CA LYS A 418 -23.96 -25.16 -8.16
C LYS A 418 -23.14 -23.93 -7.82
N ASN A 419 -23.79 -22.89 -7.27
CA ASN A 419 -23.13 -21.63 -6.87
C ASN A 419 -22.28 -20.99 -7.99
N LYS A 420 -22.80 -20.95 -9.22
CA LYS A 420 -22.12 -20.44 -10.42
C LYS A 420 -20.89 -21.24 -10.87
N HIS A 421 -20.64 -22.40 -10.32
CA HIS A 421 -19.55 -23.29 -10.75
C HIS A 421 -20.13 -24.54 -11.40
N ILE A 422 -19.46 -25.00 -12.46
CA ILE A 422 -19.79 -26.26 -13.14
C ILE A 422 -19.05 -27.39 -12.44
N TYR A 423 -19.79 -28.43 -12.11
CA TYR A 423 -19.25 -29.67 -11.57
C TYR A 423 -19.36 -30.76 -12.60
N LEU A 424 -18.23 -31.46 -12.86
CA LEU A 424 -18.14 -32.65 -13.67
C LEU A 424 -17.91 -33.84 -12.74
N ILE A 425 -18.78 -34.86 -12.86
CA ILE A 425 -18.73 -36.04 -12.03
C ILE A 425 -18.42 -37.27 -12.88
N PHE A 426 -17.50 -38.09 -12.38
CA PHE A 426 -17.24 -39.44 -12.88
C PHE A 426 -17.48 -40.43 -11.77
N GLU A 427 -18.30 -41.45 -12.03
CA GLU A 427 -18.58 -42.57 -11.11
C GLU A 427 -18.34 -43.89 -11.83
N ASP A 428 -17.58 -44.79 -11.23
CA ASP A 428 -17.35 -46.15 -11.72
C ASP A 428 -17.67 -47.20 -10.66
N ASN A 429 -17.94 -48.41 -11.08
CA ASN A 429 -18.11 -49.58 -10.26
C ASN A 429 -16.85 -50.47 -10.17
N GLY A 430 -15.65 -49.90 -10.34
CA GLY A 430 -14.40 -50.61 -10.35
C GLY A 430 -13.94 -51.16 -9.01
N MET A 431 -12.63 -51.48 -8.91
CA MET A 431 -12.03 -52.04 -7.69
C MET A 431 -12.03 -51.05 -6.48
N GLY A 432 -12.24 -49.77 -6.72
CA GLY A 432 -12.15 -48.75 -5.66
C GLY A 432 -10.74 -48.60 -5.09
N ILE A 433 -10.52 -47.60 -4.25
CA ILE A 433 -9.26 -47.27 -3.61
C ILE A 433 -9.46 -47.17 -2.10
N ASP A 434 -8.52 -47.69 -1.32
CA ASP A 434 -8.49 -47.56 0.14
C ASP A 434 -7.99 -46.15 0.50
N LEU A 435 -8.93 -45.21 0.68
CA LEU A 435 -8.62 -43.81 1.00
C LEU A 435 -8.09 -43.64 2.44
N ALA A 436 -8.35 -44.59 3.35
CA ALA A 436 -7.79 -44.55 4.70
C ALA A 436 -6.28 -44.77 4.67
N LYS A 437 -5.82 -45.63 3.75
CA LYS A 437 -4.40 -45.95 3.56
C LYS A 437 -3.68 -44.94 2.67
N TYR A 438 -4.32 -44.49 1.62
CA TYR A 438 -3.66 -43.72 0.54
C TYR A 438 -4.02 -42.23 0.53
N GLY A 439 -5.21 -41.84 1.04
CA GLY A 439 -5.65 -40.46 1.19
C GLY A 439 -5.28 -39.55 0.02
N ASP A 440 -4.68 -38.40 0.34
CA ASP A 440 -4.24 -37.42 -0.67
C ASP A 440 -3.09 -37.91 -1.58
N ALA A 441 -2.43 -39.03 -1.23
CA ALA A 441 -1.39 -39.64 -2.05
C ALA A 441 -1.96 -40.18 -3.41
N VAL A 442 -3.29 -40.32 -3.53
CA VAL A 442 -3.96 -40.72 -4.77
C VAL A 442 -3.65 -39.80 -5.94
N PHE A 443 -3.46 -38.52 -5.67
CA PHE A 443 -3.06 -37.52 -6.66
C PHE A 443 -1.55 -37.31 -6.72
N GLY A 444 -0.75 -38.15 -6.04
CA GLY A 444 0.69 -38.10 -6.07
C GLY A 444 1.26 -38.65 -7.38
N MET A 445 2.37 -38.11 -7.84
CA MET A 445 3.07 -38.58 -9.02
C MET A 445 3.68 -39.97 -8.80
N TYR A 446 3.54 -40.87 -9.75
CA TYR A 446 4.04 -42.28 -9.75
C TYR A 446 3.44 -43.13 -8.61
N LYS A 447 2.27 -42.82 -8.13
CA LYS A 447 1.55 -43.67 -7.18
C LYS A 447 0.60 -44.61 -7.89
N THR A 448 0.78 -45.92 -7.65
CA THR A 448 -0.14 -46.98 -8.09
C THR A 448 -0.71 -47.70 -6.88
N PHE A 449 -2.00 -48.03 -6.92
CA PHE A 449 -2.73 -48.56 -5.76
C PHE A 449 -3.20 -49.99 -5.94
N HIS A 450 -3.02 -50.52 -7.16
CA HIS A 450 -3.31 -51.88 -7.53
C HIS A 450 -2.09 -52.47 -8.24
N ASN A 451 -1.83 -53.79 -8.09
CA ASN A 451 -0.69 -54.50 -8.73
C ASN A 451 -0.90 -54.64 -10.24
N ASN A 452 -0.99 -53.52 -10.97
CA ASN A 452 -1.14 -53.52 -12.40
C ASN A 452 0.19 -53.03 -13.02
N SER A 453 0.87 -53.92 -13.76
CA SER A 453 2.18 -53.67 -14.40
C SER A 453 2.17 -52.49 -15.37
N ASP A 454 0.99 -52.14 -15.96
CA ASP A 454 0.85 -51.07 -16.94
C ASP A 454 0.50 -49.71 -16.30
N ALA A 455 0.41 -49.64 -14.96
CA ALA A 455 0.01 -48.44 -14.26
C ALA A 455 1.21 -47.50 -14.05
N LYS A 456 1.26 -46.39 -14.79
CA LYS A 456 2.33 -45.38 -14.71
C LYS A 456 2.16 -44.42 -13.51
N GLY A 457 0.98 -44.30 -12.91
CA GLY A 457 0.69 -43.51 -11.70
C GLY A 457 0.79 -41.99 -11.90
N ILE A 458 0.59 -41.46 -13.11
CA ILE A 458 0.76 -40.04 -13.41
C ILE A 458 -0.54 -39.35 -13.84
N GLY A 459 -1.48 -40.11 -14.43
CA GLY A 459 -2.70 -39.52 -14.98
C GLY A 459 -3.48 -38.65 -14.00
N LEU A 460 -3.74 -39.12 -12.77
CA LEU A 460 -4.44 -38.35 -11.75
C LEU A 460 -3.67 -37.11 -11.30
N PHE A 461 -2.35 -37.17 -11.25
CA PHE A 461 -1.48 -36.02 -10.96
C PHE A 461 -1.61 -34.93 -12.04
N ILE A 462 -1.53 -35.30 -13.32
CA ILE A 462 -1.69 -34.39 -14.47
C ILE A 462 -3.12 -33.80 -14.43
N THR A 463 -4.15 -34.60 -14.27
CA THR A 463 -5.53 -34.16 -14.18
C THR A 463 -5.73 -33.14 -13.07
N ARG A 464 -5.18 -33.38 -11.87
CA ARG A 464 -5.25 -32.43 -10.75
C ARG A 464 -4.54 -31.12 -11.10
N ASN A 465 -3.35 -31.16 -11.69
CA ASN A 465 -2.62 -29.96 -12.09
C ASN A 465 -3.38 -29.15 -13.15
N GLN A 466 -3.96 -29.79 -14.16
CA GLN A 466 -4.78 -29.13 -15.19
C GLN A 466 -5.99 -28.42 -14.58
N ILE A 467 -6.69 -29.07 -13.64
CA ILE A 467 -7.86 -28.51 -12.96
C ILE A 467 -7.45 -27.34 -12.05
N GLU A 468 -6.44 -27.53 -11.20
CA GLU A 468 -6.01 -26.54 -10.22
C GLU A 468 -5.32 -25.32 -10.86
N SER A 469 -4.65 -25.50 -12.01
CA SER A 469 -4.03 -24.39 -12.77
C SER A 469 -5.06 -23.36 -13.25
N LEU A 470 -6.31 -23.78 -13.46
CA LEU A 470 -7.40 -22.92 -13.86
C LEU A 470 -8.32 -22.53 -12.68
N GLY A 471 -7.90 -22.80 -11.44
CA GLY A 471 -8.66 -22.42 -10.22
C GLY A 471 -9.76 -23.42 -9.83
N GLY A 472 -9.83 -24.58 -10.49
CA GLY A 472 -10.73 -25.67 -10.17
C GLY A 472 -10.29 -26.49 -8.95
N THR A 473 -11.07 -27.51 -8.61
CA THR A 473 -10.71 -28.49 -7.56
C THR A 473 -11.20 -29.88 -7.96
N ILE A 474 -10.46 -30.92 -7.54
CA ILE A 474 -10.86 -32.32 -7.70
C ILE A 474 -10.93 -33.01 -6.32
N LYS A 475 -11.98 -33.78 -6.10
CA LYS A 475 -12.18 -34.60 -4.91
C LYS A 475 -12.47 -36.04 -5.33
N ILE A 476 -12.10 -36.97 -4.47
CA ILE A 476 -12.33 -38.40 -4.66
C ILE A 476 -13.11 -38.99 -3.47
N GLU A 477 -14.05 -39.82 -3.76
CA GLU A 477 -14.76 -40.68 -2.82
C GLU A 477 -14.62 -42.10 -3.38
N SER A 478 -14.18 -43.06 -2.57
CA SER A 478 -13.95 -44.42 -3.05
C SER A 478 -14.13 -45.43 -1.94
N ILE A 479 -14.71 -46.57 -2.28
CA ILE A 479 -14.89 -47.73 -1.39
C ILE A 479 -14.31 -48.94 -2.12
N VAL A 480 -13.43 -49.67 -1.45
CA VAL A 480 -12.81 -50.88 -2.00
C VAL A 480 -13.88 -51.90 -2.43
N ASN A 481 -13.71 -52.47 -3.61
CA ASN A 481 -14.64 -53.42 -4.26
C ASN A 481 -16.04 -52.87 -4.60
N VAL A 482 -16.30 -51.58 -4.38
CA VAL A 482 -17.54 -50.91 -4.75
C VAL A 482 -17.37 -50.03 -5.98
N GLY A 483 -16.39 -49.13 -5.92
CA GLY A 483 -16.06 -48.20 -7.02
C GLY A 483 -15.51 -46.88 -6.55
N THR A 484 -15.36 -45.96 -7.52
CA THR A 484 -14.79 -44.63 -7.29
C THR A 484 -15.67 -43.55 -7.88
N LYS A 485 -15.74 -42.42 -7.17
CA LYS A 485 -16.41 -41.18 -7.60
C LYS A 485 -15.43 -40.00 -7.54
N PHE A 486 -15.25 -39.38 -8.67
CA PHE A 486 -14.52 -38.10 -8.77
C PHE A 486 -15.51 -36.95 -8.89
N THR A 487 -15.32 -35.92 -8.07
CA THR A 487 -16.06 -34.66 -8.12
C THR A 487 -15.11 -33.56 -8.53
N ILE A 488 -15.26 -33.04 -9.73
CA ILE A 488 -14.38 -32.01 -10.34
C ILE A 488 -15.18 -30.71 -10.43
N ARG A 489 -14.73 -29.67 -9.71
CA ARG A 489 -15.23 -28.31 -9.90
C ARG A 489 -14.41 -27.62 -10.96
N LEU A 490 -15.04 -27.22 -12.05
CA LEU A 490 -14.44 -26.46 -13.13
C LEU A 490 -14.75 -24.97 -12.98
N THR A 491 -13.83 -24.08 -13.43
CA THR A 491 -13.95 -22.60 -13.28
C THR A 491 -13.57 -21.89 -14.56
#